data_d1bc9e09ecef72141bfdcfb93b94e9ea
#
_entry.id   d1bc9e09ecef72141bfdcfb93b94e9ea
#
_cell.length_a   1.000
_cell.length_b   1.000
_cell.length_c   1.000
_cell.angle_alpha   90.00
_cell.angle_beta   90.00
_cell.angle_gamma   90.00
#
_symmetry.space_group_name_H-M   'P 1'
#
loop_
_entity.id
_entity.type
_entity.pdbx_description
1 polymer ?
#
loop_
_entity_poly.entity_id
_entity_poly.type
_entity_poly.pdbx_seq_one_letter_code
_entity_poly.pdbx_strand_id
1 'polypeptide(L)'
;MGTSSCGDVEKQRIEEEEQYGVLLYYKYTSVPDLDELVSFYESSCNSLGLLGRVRLSTHGVNVTVGGKLTALEEHIAAAKSNCLFEGTDFKLASCHYPLNDKVSQECGFTSLSIRVVEELVTFSTCPLLKSPEISNAGKHLSAAEFHSVLQSANEQPDEDGKSESKELVLLDARNLYETRIGKFESENVQTLDPEIRQYSDLPTWIDQNAEKLRGKNVLMYCTGGIRCEMASAYIRSKGAGFENTFQLYGGIQRYLEQFPNGGFFKGKNFVFDHRISVGSSKEDILGCCLLCNNTFDDYSPRCRCRLCRMLVLVCNHCQAKEDSYVCELCRKHGKGKVPLSPDSSSQPCEIKGDDTRRKLRILCLHGFRQNASGFKGRTGSLAKKLKNIAELVFIDAPHELQFIYQTATSPPPGACSKKFAWLVSPDFDKPSETGWTVAQSQFDPLQYQNQTEGFDKSLSYLKKAFAEKGPFDGILGFSQGAAMAAAVCGRQEQLLGEIDFRFCVLCSGFTPWPLLEKKEQGSIKCPSLHIFGSQPGKDRQIVTQASSDLAGLFDEGCSTVIEHDFGHIIPTKSPYIDEIKAFLNQFV
;
A
#
# COMPACT_ATOMS: atom_id res chain seq x y z
N MET A 1 1.99 75.15 -40.56
CA MET A 1 1.09 74.78 -39.47
C MET A 1 1.13 73.26 -39.38
N GLY A 2 1.99 72.78 -38.52
CA GLY A 2 2.19 71.37 -38.31
C GLY A 2 1.61 70.98 -36.98
N THR A 3 0.89 69.88 -36.90
CA THR A 3 0.47 69.24 -35.68
C THR A 3 1.23 67.93 -35.51
N SER A 4 2.05 67.92 -34.48
CA SER A 4 2.79 66.77 -33.96
C SER A 4 1.83 65.72 -33.43
N SER A 5 1.88 64.50 -33.90
CA SER A 5 1.24 63.34 -33.27
C SER A 5 2.25 62.64 -32.35
N CYS A 6 1.90 62.63 -31.08
CA CYS A 6 2.59 61.89 -30.04
C CYS A 6 2.39 60.38 -30.29
N GLY A 7 3.48 59.67 -30.50
CA GLY A 7 3.45 58.24 -30.63
C GLY A 7 3.29 57.56 -29.27
N ASP A 8 2.25 56.78 -29.12
CA ASP A 8 2.04 55.92 -28.00
C ASP A 8 3.10 54.80 -27.99
N VAL A 9 4.01 54.87 -27.04
CA VAL A 9 4.91 53.74 -26.74
C VAL A 9 4.11 52.73 -25.93
N GLU A 10 3.55 51.78 -26.64
CA GLU A 10 2.94 50.58 -26.06
C GLU A 10 4.02 49.80 -25.31
N LYS A 11 4.02 49.90 -23.97
CA LYS A 11 4.80 49.03 -23.10
C LYS A 11 4.26 47.64 -23.26
N GLN A 12 4.87 46.82 -24.10
CA GLN A 12 4.72 45.36 -24.05
C GLN A 12 5.23 44.90 -22.68
N ARG A 13 4.32 44.64 -21.74
CA ARG A 13 4.58 43.76 -20.62
C ARG A 13 4.79 42.38 -21.20
N ILE A 14 6.04 41.93 -21.24
CA ILE A 14 6.38 40.54 -21.37
C ILE A 14 5.80 39.89 -20.11
N GLU A 15 4.68 39.18 -20.21
CA GLU A 15 4.22 38.28 -19.19
C GLU A 15 5.31 37.21 -19.07
N GLU A 16 6.10 37.24 -17.99
CA GLU A 16 7.01 36.14 -17.66
C GLU A 16 6.14 34.88 -17.49
N GLU A 17 6.29 33.93 -18.41
CA GLU A 17 5.61 32.63 -18.30
C GLU A 17 5.94 32.02 -16.94
N GLU A 18 4.93 31.81 -16.11
CA GLU A 18 5.08 31.19 -14.80
C GLU A 18 5.70 29.79 -14.97
N GLN A 19 6.90 29.61 -14.46
CA GLN A 19 7.61 28.33 -14.51
C GLN A 19 7.23 27.46 -13.31
N TYR A 20 7.01 26.19 -13.57
CA TYR A 20 6.69 25.17 -12.56
C TYR A 20 7.83 24.18 -12.38
N GLY A 21 7.89 23.54 -11.22
CA GLY A 21 8.94 22.59 -10.92
C GLY A 21 8.53 21.52 -9.90
N VAL A 22 9.45 20.61 -9.65
CA VAL A 22 9.36 19.59 -8.62
C VAL A 22 10.62 19.66 -7.76
N LEU A 23 10.42 19.66 -6.45
CA LEU A 23 11.46 19.64 -5.44
C LEU A 23 11.46 18.28 -4.74
N LEU A 24 12.61 17.61 -4.74
CA LEU A 24 12.86 16.37 -4.01
C LEU A 24 13.99 16.59 -3.01
N TYR A 25 13.79 16.22 -1.76
CA TYR A 25 14.86 16.15 -0.76
C TYR A 25 14.49 15.19 0.37
N TYR A 26 15.51 14.72 1.06
CA TYR A 26 15.37 13.96 2.29
C TYR A 26 16.49 14.31 3.27
N LYS A 27 16.25 14.06 4.53
CA LYS A 27 17.25 14.17 5.59
C LYS A 27 16.97 13.10 6.63
N TYR A 28 17.96 12.27 6.92
CA TYR A 28 17.99 11.45 8.12
C TYR A 28 18.66 12.23 9.24
N THR A 29 17.93 12.50 10.30
CA THR A 29 18.38 13.24 11.47
C THR A 29 17.40 13.03 12.61
N SER A 30 17.84 13.23 13.86
CA SER A 30 16.92 13.21 15.00
C SER A 30 15.99 14.43 14.95
N VAL A 31 14.69 14.20 15.03
CA VAL A 31 13.67 15.23 15.07
C VAL A 31 13.15 15.32 16.50
N PRO A 32 13.51 16.36 17.26
CA PRO A 32 13.14 16.47 18.68
C PRO A 32 11.66 16.78 18.87
N ASP A 33 11.08 17.61 17.99
CA ASP A 33 9.67 17.98 18.01
C ASP A 33 9.03 17.70 16.64
N LEU A 34 8.25 16.63 16.59
CA LEU A 34 7.60 16.20 15.35
C LEU A 34 6.36 17.03 15.03
N ASP A 35 5.67 17.56 16.04
CA ASP A 35 4.46 18.37 15.86
C ASP A 35 4.84 19.77 15.35
N GLU A 36 5.94 20.36 15.82
CA GLU A 36 6.50 21.58 15.27
C GLU A 36 6.86 21.40 13.79
N LEU A 37 7.49 20.26 13.45
CA LEU A 37 7.87 19.96 12.07
C LEU A 37 6.65 19.75 11.16
N VAL A 38 5.59 19.11 11.64
CA VAL A 38 4.30 18.98 10.92
C VAL A 38 3.73 20.37 10.64
N SER A 39 3.67 21.23 11.69
CA SER A 39 3.16 22.60 11.59
C SER A 39 3.96 23.46 10.59
N PHE A 40 5.29 23.30 10.56
CA PHE A 40 6.16 23.95 9.56
C PHE A 40 5.76 23.58 8.14
N TYR A 41 5.59 22.27 7.84
CA TYR A 41 5.22 21.84 6.49
C TYR A 41 3.79 22.21 6.11
N GLU A 42 2.85 22.13 7.05
CA GLU A 42 1.47 22.56 6.80
C GLU A 42 1.39 24.05 6.49
N SER A 43 2.07 24.87 7.28
CA SER A 43 2.12 26.32 7.06
C SER A 43 2.83 26.67 5.75
N SER A 44 4.06 26.21 5.56
CA SER A 44 4.89 26.56 4.40
C SER A 44 4.27 26.05 3.09
N CYS A 45 3.85 24.78 3.02
CA CYS A 45 3.30 24.25 1.78
C CYS A 45 1.93 24.83 1.42
N ASN A 46 1.06 25.10 2.41
CA ASN A 46 -0.25 25.69 2.13
C ASN A 46 -0.13 27.17 1.72
N SER A 47 0.71 27.97 2.40
CA SER A 47 0.91 29.38 2.05
C SER A 47 1.50 29.57 0.66
N LEU A 48 2.37 28.64 0.22
CA LEU A 48 3.03 28.67 -1.07
C LEU A 48 2.27 27.89 -2.17
N GLY A 49 1.13 27.28 -1.84
CA GLY A 49 0.34 26.49 -2.79
C GLY A 49 1.05 25.24 -3.31
N LEU A 50 1.96 24.65 -2.53
CA LEU A 50 2.72 23.47 -2.92
C LEU A 50 1.87 22.20 -2.74
N LEU A 51 1.93 21.31 -3.73
CA LEU A 51 1.26 20.01 -3.72
C LEU A 51 2.29 18.89 -3.70
N GLY A 52 1.93 17.74 -3.12
CA GLY A 52 2.85 16.60 -3.11
C GLY A 52 2.81 15.74 -1.88
N ARG A 53 3.95 15.14 -1.56
CA ARG A 53 4.08 14.16 -0.49
C ARG A 53 5.21 14.54 0.46
N VAL A 54 4.84 14.68 1.73
CA VAL A 54 5.76 14.89 2.85
C VAL A 54 5.62 13.70 3.81
N ARG A 55 6.74 13.05 4.11
CA ARG A 55 6.83 11.98 5.08
C ARG A 55 7.75 12.42 6.20
N LEU A 56 7.25 12.40 7.42
CA LEU A 56 7.92 12.87 8.62
C LEU A 56 8.05 11.72 9.61
N SER A 57 9.20 11.63 10.26
CA SER A 57 9.49 10.64 11.27
C SER A 57 10.37 11.26 12.35
N THR A 58 10.44 10.66 13.54
CA THR A 58 11.43 11.00 14.56
C THR A 58 12.89 10.84 14.06
N HIS A 59 13.07 10.19 12.90
CA HIS A 59 14.35 9.93 12.25
C HIS A 59 14.60 10.78 11.02
N GLY A 60 13.77 11.80 10.75
CA GLY A 60 13.97 12.74 9.64
C GLY A 60 12.78 12.98 8.73
N VAL A 61 13.07 13.38 7.48
CA VAL A 61 12.07 13.79 6.50
C VAL A 61 12.34 13.18 5.12
N ASN A 62 11.25 12.98 4.34
CA ASN A 62 11.31 12.62 2.92
C ASN A 62 10.21 13.37 2.18
N VAL A 63 10.60 14.28 1.29
CA VAL A 63 9.74 15.29 0.68
C VAL A 63 9.82 15.22 -0.84
N THR A 64 8.67 15.23 -1.48
CA THR A 64 8.53 15.46 -2.92
C THR A 64 7.33 16.36 -3.12
N VAL A 65 7.56 17.62 -3.48
CA VAL A 65 6.53 18.64 -3.69
C VAL A 65 6.72 19.34 -5.02
N GLY A 66 5.63 19.81 -5.60
CA GLY A 66 5.62 20.56 -6.84
C GLY A 66 4.80 21.84 -6.70
N GLY A 67 5.13 22.82 -7.53
CA GLY A 67 4.49 24.13 -7.57
C GLY A 67 5.24 25.09 -8.48
N LYS A 68 4.96 26.39 -8.33
CA LYS A 68 5.73 27.45 -9.01
C LYS A 68 7.19 27.41 -8.57
N LEU A 69 8.14 27.63 -9.48
CA LEU A 69 9.57 27.59 -9.14
C LEU A 69 9.91 28.60 -8.02
N THR A 70 9.37 29.81 -8.07
CA THR A 70 9.55 30.82 -7.03
C THR A 70 9.07 30.33 -5.65
N ALA A 71 7.91 29.68 -5.58
CA ALA A 71 7.37 29.12 -4.35
C ALA A 71 8.24 27.96 -3.81
N LEU A 72 8.79 27.14 -4.70
CA LEU A 72 9.72 26.07 -4.32
C LEU A 72 11.05 26.63 -3.79
N GLU A 73 11.57 27.71 -4.37
CA GLU A 73 12.76 28.41 -3.90
C GLU A 73 12.54 29.08 -2.55
N GLU A 74 11.38 29.69 -2.32
CA GLU A 74 10.98 30.22 -1.01
C GLU A 74 10.88 29.12 0.05
N HIS A 75 10.30 27.97 -0.31
CA HIS A 75 10.26 26.80 0.58
C HIS A 75 11.67 26.30 0.92
N ILE A 76 12.58 26.22 -0.05
CA ILE A 76 13.99 25.86 0.18
C ILE A 76 14.66 26.87 1.13
N ALA A 77 14.43 28.15 0.94
CA ALA A 77 14.98 29.19 1.81
C ALA A 77 14.46 29.06 3.25
N ALA A 78 13.15 28.84 3.41
CA ALA A 78 12.53 28.58 4.72
C ALA A 78 13.08 27.30 5.38
N ALA A 79 13.26 26.22 4.63
CA ALA A 79 13.86 25.00 5.15
C ALA A 79 15.32 25.23 5.57
N LYS A 80 16.13 25.90 4.76
CA LYS A 80 17.54 26.19 5.06
C LYS A 80 17.75 27.08 6.30
N SER A 81 16.75 27.88 6.69
CA SER A 81 16.81 28.68 7.92
C SER A 81 16.67 27.82 9.19
N ASN A 82 16.23 26.59 9.09
CA ASN A 82 16.11 25.66 10.21
C ASN A 82 17.33 24.73 10.24
N CYS A 83 18.03 24.68 11.37
CA CYS A 83 19.25 23.88 11.55
C CYS A 83 19.04 22.37 11.29
N LEU A 84 17.81 21.86 11.41
CA LEU A 84 17.45 20.48 11.08
C LEU A 84 17.85 20.12 9.63
N PHE A 85 17.82 21.09 8.72
CA PHE A 85 18.08 20.86 7.29
C PHE A 85 19.51 21.25 6.86
N GLU A 86 20.41 21.52 7.80
CA GLU A 86 21.81 21.79 7.47
C GLU A 86 22.42 20.66 6.65
N GLY A 87 23.09 20.97 5.53
CA GLY A 87 23.69 19.99 4.62
C GLY A 87 22.67 19.14 3.82
N THR A 88 21.39 19.50 3.79
CA THR A 88 20.37 18.80 2.98
C THR A 88 20.59 19.08 1.50
N ASP A 89 20.53 18.01 0.69
CA ASP A 89 20.60 18.08 -0.76
C ASP A 89 19.21 18.35 -1.37
N PHE A 90 18.91 19.61 -1.66
CA PHE A 90 17.66 20.05 -2.30
C PHE A 90 17.76 19.87 -3.82
N LYS A 91 16.99 18.94 -4.40
CA LYS A 91 16.95 18.64 -5.82
C LYS A 91 15.75 19.33 -6.47
N LEU A 92 15.96 20.52 -7.01
CA LEU A 92 14.96 21.27 -7.74
C LEU A 92 15.07 20.97 -9.23
N ALA A 93 13.96 20.58 -9.86
CA ALA A 93 13.89 20.34 -11.30
C ALA A 93 12.75 21.16 -11.91
N SER A 94 13.04 21.94 -12.95
CA SER A 94 12.03 22.66 -13.72
C SER A 94 11.25 21.75 -14.66
N CYS A 95 9.98 22.08 -14.89
CA CYS A 95 9.10 21.37 -15.83
C CYS A 95 8.95 22.21 -17.09
N HIS A 96 9.77 21.94 -18.10
CA HIS A 96 9.80 22.76 -19.33
C HIS A 96 8.70 22.40 -20.35
N TYR A 97 8.03 21.25 -20.20
CA TYR A 97 6.99 20.80 -21.13
C TYR A 97 5.82 20.19 -20.35
N PRO A 98 4.75 20.96 -20.09
CA PRO A 98 3.54 20.41 -19.51
C PRO A 98 2.83 19.48 -20.51
N LEU A 99 2.42 18.30 -20.06
CA LEU A 99 1.57 17.39 -20.86
C LEU A 99 0.18 18.00 -21.11
N ASN A 100 -0.28 18.85 -20.20
CA ASN A 100 -1.41 19.76 -20.33
C ASN A 100 -1.34 20.81 -19.22
N ASP A 101 -2.01 21.94 -19.38
CA ASP A 101 -1.97 23.07 -18.44
C ASP A 101 -2.34 22.70 -17.00
N LYS A 102 -3.31 21.83 -16.83
CA LYS A 102 -3.75 21.39 -15.51
C LYS A 102 -2.68 20.51 -14.83
N VAL A 103 -2.07 19.57 -15.55
CA VAL A 103 -1.00 18.70 -15.03
C VAL A 103 0.26 19.52 -14.76
N SER A 104 0.54 20.53 -15.57
CA SER A 104 1.62 21.49 -15.33
C SER A 104 1.42 22.26 -14.05
N GLN A 105 0.26 22.87 -13.87
CA GLN A 105 -0.07 23.67 -12.68
C GLN A 105 -0.03 22.85 -11.39
N GLU A 106 -0.49 21.61 -11.43
CA GLU A 106 -0.51 20.70 -10.28
C GLU A 106 0.80 19.90 -10.13
N CYS A 107 1.76 20.04 -11.05
CA CYS A 107 3.03 19.26 -11.11
C CYS A 107 2.81 17.75 -10.89
N GLY A 108 1.70 17.22 -11.38
CA GLY A 108 1.30 15.82 -11.25
C GLY A 108 0.85 15.39 -9.86
N PHE A 109 0.74 16.30 -8.93
CA PHE A 109 0.14 16.05 -7.61
C PHE A 109 -1.24 16.70 -7.55
N THR A 110 -2.25 15.94 -7.11
CA THR A 110 -3.64 16.43 -6.98
C THR A 110 -3.95 17.01 -5.60
N SER A 111 -3.06 16.80 -4.63
CA SER A 111 -3.21 17.28 -3.26
C SER A 111 -1.89 17.26 -2.50
N LEU A 112 -1.82 18.04 -1.43
CA LEU A 112 -0.76 17.95 -0.44
C LEU A 112 -1.07 16.79 0.54
N SER A 113 -0.07 15.94 0.81
CA SER A 113 -0.19 14.81 1.75
C SER A 113 0.98 14.79 2.72
N ILE A 114 0.79 15.39 3.89
CA ILE A 114 1.74 15.33 5.00
C ILE A 114 1.36 14.13 5.88
N ARG A 115 2.33 13.26 6.20
CA ARG A 115 2.11 12.08 7.04
C ARG A 115 3.27 11.82 7.95
N VAL A 116 2.95 11.59 9.22
CA VAL A 116 3.89 10.99 10.17
C VAL A 116 3.95 9.50 9.89
N VAL A 117 5.15 8.95 9.80
CA VAL A 117 5.45 7.56 9.48
C VAL A 117 6.55 7.03 10.40
N GLU A 118 6.63 5.73 10.59
CA GLU A 118 7.72 5.10 11.35
C GLU A 118 9.03 5.15 10.56
N GLU A 119 8.97 4.82 9.26
CA GLU A 119 10.11 4.83 8.35
C GLU A 119 9.87 5.77 7.17
N LEU A 120 10.88 6.57 6.82
CA LEU A 120 10.82 7.49 5.67
C LEU A 120 10.66 6.77 4.33
N VAL A 121 11.21 5.56 4.25
CA VAL A 121 10.99 4.57 3.18
C VAL A 121 10.78 3.22 3.84
N THR A 122 9.74 2.50 3.45
CA THR A 122 9.44 1.19 4.04
C THR A 122 10.51 0.19 3.65
N PHE A 123 11.43 -0.09 4.60
CA PHE A 123 12.57 -0.97 4.37
C PHE A 123 12.18 -2.44 4.45
N SER A 124 11.30 -2.81 5.40
CA SER A 124 10.80 -4.17 5.52
C SER A 124 9.32 -4.19 5.86
N THR A 125 8.62 -5.23 5.40
CA THR A 125 7.26 -5.56 5.86
C THR A 125 7.26 -6.63 6.95
N CYS A 126 8.44 -7.18 7.30
CA CYS A 126 8.59 -8.15 8.37
C CYS A 126 8.73 -7.43 9.72
N PRO A 127 7.80 -7.61 10.67
CA PRO A 127 7.86 -6.93 11.98
C PRO A 127 9.08 -7.35 12.83
N LEU A 128 9.68 -8.49 12.53
CA LEU A 128 10.86 -9.01 13.23
C LEU A 128 12.17 -8.39 12.75
N LEU A 129 12.17 -7.78 11.57
CA LEU A 129 13.35 -7.12 11.04
C LEU A 129 13.40 -5.68 11.55
N LYS A 130 14.27 -5.41 12.50
CA LYS A 130 14.54 -4.05 12.97
C LYS A 130 15.21 -3.24 11.86
N SER A 131 14.77 -1.99 11.71
CA SER A 131 15.43 -1.04 10.81
C SER A 131 16.89 -0.86 11.23
N PRO A 132 17.83 -0.87 10.28
CA PRO A 132 19.24 -0.67 10.58
C PRO A 132 19.50 0.78 11.03
N GLU A 133 20.54 0.98 11.84
CA GLU A 133 20.94 2.31 12.26
C GLU A 133 21.60 3.05 11.09
N ILE A 134 21.08 4.22 10.75
CA ILE A 134 21.60 5.06 9.66
C ILE A 134 23.04 5.51 9.89
N SER A 135 23.49 5.62 11.13
CA SER A 135 24.89 5.90 11.48
C SER A 135 25.86 4.88 10.90
N ASN A 136 25.38 3.67 10.61
CA ASN A 136 26.14 2.61 9.96
C ASN A 136 26.00 2.57 8.43
N ALA A 137 25.42 3.60 7.81
CA ALA A 137 25.28 3.66 6.35
C ALA A 137 26.63 3.61 5.61
N GLY A 138 26.61 3.13 4.37
CA GLY A 138 27.76 3.06 3.51
C GLY A 138 28.36 4.43 3.21
N LYS A 139 29.65 4.50 2.92
CA LYS A 139 30.33 5.75 2.58
C LYS A 139 29.73 6.36 1.32
N HIS A 140 29.39 7.65 1.37
CA HIS A 140 28.93 8.39 0.20
C HIS A 140 30.09 8.67 -0.78
N LEU A 141 29.83 8.46 -2.05
CA LEU A 141 30.66 8.88 -3.17
C LEU A 141 29.91 9.94 -3.96
N SER A 142 30.56 11.06 -4.26
CA SER A 142 30.05 12.03 -5.24
C SER A 142 29.87 11.39 -6.61
N ALA A 143 29.14 12.01 -7.51
CA ALA A 143 28.97 11.52 -8.87
C ALA A 143 30.33 11.37 -9.60
N ALA A 144 31.27 12.29 -9.37
CA ALA A 144 32.61 12.21 -9.94
C ALA A 144 33.40 11.02 -9.37
N GLU A 145 33.42 10.85 -8.04
CA GLU A 145 34.12 9.72 -7.40
C GLU A 145 33.53 8.38 -7.84
N PHE A 146 32.19 8.28 -7.88
CA PHE A 146 31.48 7.07 -8.34
C PHE A 146 31.83 6.74 -9.79
N HIS A 147 31.87 7.76 -10.66
CA HIS A 147 32.26 7.62 -12.07
C HIS A 147 33.74 7.16 -12.18
N SER A 148 34.66 7.80 -11.46
CA SER A 148 36.08 7.45 -11.48
C SER A 148 36.34 6.03 -10.99
N VAL A 149 35.63 5.53 -9.99
CA VAL A 149 35.73 4.13 -9.52
C VAL A 149 35.31 3.16 -10.64
N LEU A 150 34.23 3.45 -11.38
CA LEU A 150 33.80 2.60 -12.50
C LEU A 150 34.77 2.69 -13.68
N GLN A 151 35.33 3.87 -13.95
CA GLN A 151 36.32 4.08 -15.00
C GLN A 151 37.59 3.28 -14.71
N SER A 152 38.15 3.38 -13.50
CA SER A 152 39.33 2.63 -13.10
C SER A 152 39.13 1.11 -13.14
N ALA A 153 37.91 0.63 -12.88
CA ALA A 153 37.57 -0.79 -12.99
C ALA A 153 37.51 -1.28 -14.45
N ASN A 154 37.32 -0.39 -15.43
CA ASN A 154 37.33 -0.72 -16.86
C ASN A 154 38.72 -0.62 -17.49
N GLU A 155 39.65 0.11 -16.86
CA GLU A 155 41.05 0.16 -17.28
C GLU A 155 41.71 -1.17 -16.93
N GLN A 156 42.47 -1.74 -17.87
CA GLN A 156 43.14 -3.04 -17.63
C GLN A 156 44.12 -2.93 -16.46
N PRO A 157 44.25 -3.97 -15.61
CA PRO A 157 45.28 -3.97 -14.59
C PRO A 157 46.65 -3.88 -15.28
N ASP A 158 47.54 -2.99 -14.77
CA ASP A 158 48.94 -2.92 -15.19
C ASP A 158 49.57 -4.31 -15.10
N GLU A 159 50.46 -4.64 -16.06
CA GLU A 159 51.11 -5.96 -16.24
C GLU A 159 51.83 -6.49 -15.01
N ASP A 160 51.95 -5.72 -13.90
CA ASP A 160 52.66 -6.09 -12.68
C ASP A 160 51.81 -6.83 -11.63
N GLY A 161 50.59 -7.24 -11.91
CA GLY A 161 49.84 -8.31 -11.24
C GLY A 161 49.78 -8.35 -9.70
N LYS A 162 50.03 -7.25 -8.96
CA LYS A 162 50.05 -7.18 -7.50
C LYS A 162 49.13 -6.14 -6.90
N SER A 163 47.90 -6.06 -7.35
CA SER A 163 46.86 -5.33 -6.59
C SER A 163 45.88 -6.35 -6.04
N GLU A 164 45.88 -6.55 -4.71
CA GLU A 164 44.79 -7.23 -3.98
C GLU A 164 43.51 -6.34 -4.01
N SER A 165 43.15 -5.83 -5.19
CA SER A 165 41.92 -5.02 -5.31
C SER A 165 40.71 -5.94 -5.17
N LYS A 166 39.93 -5.71 -4.11
CA LYS A 166 38.67 -6.44 -3.92
C LYS A 166 37.78 -6.26 -5.15
N GLU A 167 37.14 -7.34 -5.59
CA GLU A 167 36.16 -7.32 -6.68
C GLU A 167 35.11 -6.26 -6.46
N LEU A 168 34.80 -5.49 -7.50
CA LEU A 168 33.80 -4.43 -7.48
C LEU A 168 32.45 -4.95 -8.02
N VAL A 169 31.37 -4.63 -7.34
CA VAL A 169 30.00 -4.92 -7.78
C VAL A 169 29.10 -3.70 -7.66
N LEU A 170 28.23 -3.51 -8.62
CA LEU A 170 27.15 -2.53 -8.57
C LEU A 170 25.88 -3.19 -8.00
N LEU A 171 25.20 -2.52 -7.08
CA LEU A 171 23.90 -2.97 -6.56
C LEU A 171 22.83 -1.90 -6.80
N ASP A 172 21.85 -2.23 -7.63
CA ASP A 172 20.68 -1.37 -7.86
C ASP A 172 19.63 -1.58 -6.76
N ALA A 173 19.43 -0.60 -5.91
CA ALA A 173 18.46 -0.66 -4.81
C ALA A 173 17.02 -0.28 -5.23
N ARG A 174 16.72 -0.28 -6.53
CA ARG A 174 15.43 0.12 -7.08
C ARG A 174 14.54 -1.08 -7.39
N ASN A 175 13.28 -0.79 -7.70
CA ASN A 175 12.32 -1.80 -8.11
C ASN A 175 12.49 -2.18 -9.60
N LEU A 176 12.07 -3.37 -9.97
CA LEU A 176 12.21 -3.91 -11.33
C LEU A 176 11.68 -2.97 -12.43
N TYR A 177 10.56 -2.28 -12.21
CA TYR A 177 10.04 -1.35 -13.21
C TYR A 177 10.92 -0.10 -13.39
N GLU A 178 11.79 0.24 -12.43
CA GLU A 178 12.75 1.33 -12.56
C GLU A 178 14.00 0.86 -13.30
N THR A 179 14.51 -0.35 -12.99
CA THR A 179 15.71 -0.91 -13.61
C THR A 179 15.50 -1.30 -15.06
N ARG A 180 14.25 -1.60 -15.46
CA ARG A 180 13.90 -1.96 -16.84
C ARG A 180 14.08 -0.85 -17.85
N ILE A 181 14.05 0.41 -17.44
CA ILE A 181 14.20 1.55 -18.36
C ILE A 181 15.53 2.27 -18.24
N GLY A 182 16.34 1.94 -17.24
CA GLY A 182 17.67 2.53 -17.11
C GLY A 182 18.42 1.96 -15.90
N LYS A 183 19.72 1.77 -16.07
CA LYS A 183 20.63 1.23 -15.04
C LYS A 183 22.08 1.63 -15.33
N PHE A 184 22.96 1.48 -14.34
CA PHE A 184 24.39 1.57 -14.59
C PHE A 184 24.90 0.29 -15.26
N GLU A 185 25.72 0.47 -16.26
CA GLU A 185 26.42 -0.60 -16.97
C GLU A 185 27.91 -0.26 -17.11
N SER A 186 28.76 -1.22 -16.82
CA SER A 186 30.21 -1.14 -16.95
C SER A 186 30.72 -2.49 -17.45
N GLU A 187 31.72 -2.49 -18.34
CA GLU A 187 32.18 -3.71 -19.01
C GLU A 187 32.77 -4.73 -18.03
N ASN A 188 33.52 -4.24 -17.03
CA ASN A 188 34.25 -5.09 -16.09
C ASN A 188 33.61 -5.15 -14.69
N VAL A 189 32.42 -4.54 -14.48
CA VAL A 189 31.74 -4.53 -13.17
C VAL A 189 30.36 -5.15 -13.30
N GLN A 190 30.15 -6.23 -12.53
CA GLN A 190 28.83 -6.87 -12.50
C GLN A 190 27.80 -5.97 -11.83
N THR A 191 26.69 -5.70 -12.52
CA THR A 191 25.51 -5.06 -11.93
C THR A 191 24.56 -6.12 -11.37
N LEU A 192 24.32 -6.06 -10.07
CA LEU A 192 23.34 -6.88 -9.38
C LEU A 192 21.99 -6.15 -9.38
N ASP A 193 21.02 -6.67 -10.14
CA ASP A 193 19.62 -6.24 -10.12
C ASP A 193 18.82 -7.24 -9.27
N PRO A 194 18.30 -6.84 -8.12
CA PRO A 194 17.49 -7.71 -7.27
C PRO A 194 16.17 -8.18 -7.91
N GLU A 195 15.75 -7.58 -9.01
CA GLU A 195 14.46 -7.85 -9.67
C GLU A 195 13.26 -7.84 -8.70
N ILE A 196 13.27 -6.91 -7.74
CA ILE A 196 12.23 -6.81 -6.72
C ILE A 196 11.03 -6.01 -7.20
N ARG A 197 9.84 -6.39 -6.73
CA ARG A 197 8.61 -5.65 -7.01
C ARG A 197 8.53 -4.33 -6.24
N GLN A 198 9.02 -4.31 -5.03
CA GLN A 198 8.98 -3.17 -4.09
C GLN A 198 10.23 -3.17 -3.22
N TYR A 199 10.65 -1.98 -2.78
CA TYR A 199 11.88 -1.81 -2.01
C TYR A 199 11.94 -2.63 -0.73
N SER A 200 10.81 -2.88 -0.07
CA SER A 200 10.74 -3.71 1.13
C SER A 200 11.02 -5.21 0.91
N ASP A 201 11.20 -5.63 -0.34
CA ASP A 201 11.65 -6.99 -0.67
C ASP A 201 13.19 -7.09 -0.68
N LEU A 202 13.91 -5.93 -0.69
CA LEU A 202 15.36 -5.86 -0.80
C LEU A 202 16.11 -6.52 0.38
N PRO A 203 15.71 -6.38 1.65
CA PRO A 203 16.39 -7.06 2.76
C PRO A 203 16.42 -8.58 2.58
N THR A 204 15.30 -9.17 2.19
CA THR A 204 15.23 -10.61 1.93
C THR A 204 16.16 -11.02 0.79
N TRP A 205 16.24 -10.22 -0.28
CA TRP A 205 17.17 -10.48 -1.37
C TRP A 205 18.63 -10.38 -0.90
N ILE A 206 18.98 -9.38 -0.08
CA ILE A 206 20.33 -9.22 0.48
C ILE A 206 20.69 -10.46 1.33
N ASP A 207 19.77 -10.97 2.16
CA ASP A 207 20.01 -12.15 2.99
C ASP A 207 20.28 -13.40 2.15
N GLN A 208 19.49 -13.60 1.11
CA GLN A 208 19.61 -14.74 0.20
C GLN A 208 20.85 -14.66 -0.71
N ASN A 209 21.41 -13.46 -0.93
CA ASN A 209 22.55 -13.24 -1.82
C ASN A 209 23.76 -12.64 -1.09
N ALA A 210 23.84 -12.79 0.23
CA ALA A 210 24.89 -12.19 1.04
C ALA A 210 26.31 -12.59 0.54
N GLU A 211 26.50 -13.81 0.08
CA GLU A 211 27.80 -14.29 -0.43
C GLU A 211 28.24 -13.60 -1.73
N LYS A 212 27.30 -13.04 -2.50
CA LYS A 212 27.64 -12.23 -3.69
C LYS A 212 28.19 -10.85 -3.33
N LEU A 213 28.00 -10.42 -2.09
CA LEU A 213 28.41 -9.11 -1.56
C LEU A 213 29.62 -9.21 -0.62
N ARG A 214 29.78 -10.37 0.03
CA ARG A 214 30.83 -10.59 1.03
C ARG A 214 32.23 -10.42 0.43
N GLY A 215 33.08 -9.65 1.10
CA GLY A 215 34.47 -9.41 0.71
C GLY A 215 34.67 -8.47 -0.47
N LYS A 216 33.58 -7.98 -1.09
CA LYS A 216 33.64 -7.12 -2.27
C LYS A 216 33.50 -5.63 -1.94
N ASN A 217 33.87 -4.78 -2.89
CA ASN A 217 33.53 -3.37 -2.88
C ASN A 217 32.14 -3.21 -3.50
N VAL A 218 31.12 -2.91 -2.69
CA VAL A 218 29.72 -2.79 -3.12
C VAL A 218 29.37 -1.33 -3.37
N LEU A 219 29.15 -0.97 -4.63
CA LEU A 219 28.67 0.36 -5.03
C LEU A 219 27.16 0.33 -5.19
N MET A 220 26.44 1.08 -4.38
CA MET A 220 24.98 1.13 -4.39
C MET A 220 24.45 2.42 -4.98
N TYR A 221 23.32 2.31 -5.65
CA TYR A 221 22.61 3.48 -6.17
C TYR A 221 21.09 3.30 -6.16
N CYS A 222 20.38 4.43 -6.15
CA CYS A 222 18.95 4.50 -6.41
C CYS A 222 18.61 5.84 -7.07
N THR A 223 17.35 6.17 -7.29
CA THR A 223 16.91 7.39 -7.97
C THR A 223 17.46 8.67 -7.32
N GLY A 224 17.29 8.85 -6.01
CA GLY A 224 17.63 10.08 -5.30
C GLY A 224 18.54 9.91 -4.08
N GLY A 225 18.98 8.69 -3.75
CA GLY A 225 19.89 8.38 -2.63
C GLY A 225 19.22 7.75 -1.40
N ILE A 226 18.00 8.13 -1.06
CA ILE A 226 17.34 7.78 0.21
C ILE A 226 17.25 6.28 0.51
N ARG A 227 17.01 5.44 -0.50
CA ARG A 227 16.92 3.98 -0.31
C ARG A 227 18.27 3.35 0.02
N CYS A 228 19.35 3.91 -0.53
CA CYS A 228 20.70 3.42 -0.28
C CYS A 228 21.13 3.61 1.17
N GLU A 229 20.64 4.63 1.86
CA GLU A 229 20.96 4.87 3.28
C GLU A 229 20.63 3.64 4.13
N MET A 230 19.38 3.20 4.10
CA MET A 230 18.92 2.03 4.86
C MET A 230 19.52 0.73 4.34
N ALA A 231 19.60 0.55 3.03
CA ALA A 231 20.09 -0.69 2.44
C ALA A 231 21.59 -0.92 2.69
N SER A 232 22.41 0.14 2.59
CA SER A 232 23.84 0.06 2.88
C SER A 232 24.13 -0.18 4.38
N ALA A 233 23.36 0.49 5.25
CA ALA A 233 23.43 0.26 6.69
C ALA A 233 23.08 -1.21 7.03
N TYR A 234 22.08 -1.78 6.37
CA TYR A 234 21.69 -3.18 6.54
C TYR A 234 22.77 -4.16 6.05
N ILE A 235 23.38 -3.90 4.90
CA ILE A 235 24.49 -4.73 4.41
C ILE A 235 25.64 -4.71 5.42
N ARG A 236 26.05 -3.52 5.88
CA ARG A 236 27.15 -3.37 6.84
C ARG A 236 26.84 -3.97 8.21
N SER A 237 25.57 -4.00 8.63
CA SER A 237 25.17 -4.65 9.89
C SER A 237 25.41 -6.16 9.92
N LYS A 238 25.69 -6.78 8.77
CA LYS A 238 26.05 -8.21 8.69
C LYS A 238 27.47 -8.51 9.16
N GLY A 239 28.27 -7.49 9.45
CA GLY A 239 29.58 -7.61 10.08
C GLY A 239 30.72 -7.88 9.10
N ALA A 240 31.62 -8.77 9.47
CA ALA A 240 32.89 -9.01 8.75
C ALA A 240 32.66 -9.37 7.27
N GLY A 241 33.38 -8.65 6.41
CA GLY A 241 33.31 -8.80 4.95
C GLY A 241 32.28 -7.90 4.24
N PHE A 242 31.55 -7.04 4.99
CA PHE A 242 30.56 -6.12 4.42
C PHE A 242 30.88 -4.64 4.66
N GLU A 243 32.09 -4.33 5.13
CA GLU A 243 32.54 -2.98 5.49
C GLU A 243 32.67 -2.07 4.27
N ASN A 244 33.05 -2.63 3.12
CA ASN A 244 33.31 -1.88 1.89
C ASN A 244 32.02 -1.66 1.08
N THR A 245 31.05 -1.01 1.71
CA THR A 245 29.80 -0.63 1.07
C THR A 245 29.77 0.88 0.88
N PHE A 246 29.55 1.30 -0.36
CA PHE A 246 29.53 2.68 -0.82
C PHE A 246 28.19 2.98 -1.47
N GLN A 247 27.79 4.26 -1.45
CA GLN A 247 26.54 4.69 -2.05
C GLN A 247 26.71 5.99 -2.85
N LEU A 248 26.00 6.10 -3.96
CA LEU A 248 26.00 7.29 -4.81
C LEU A 248 25.27 8.43 -4.13
N TYR A 249 26.00 9.48 -3.74
CA TYR A 249 25.42 10.68 -3.13
C TYR A 249 24.45 11.38 -4.09
N GLY A 250 23.25 11.65 -3.63
CA GLY A 250 22.19 12.29 -4.43
C GLY A 250 21.58 11.38 -5.50
N GLY A 251 22.06 10.13 -5.63
CA GLY A 251 21.55 9.11 -6.54
C GLY A 251 21.78 9.42 -8.03
N ILE A 252 21.07 8.68 -8.87
CA ILE A 252 21.12 8.84 -10.34
C ILE A 252 20.83 10.28 -10.75
N GLN A 253 19.95 10.98 -10.04
CA GLN A 253 19.60 12.35 -10.37
C GLN A 253 20.83 13.26 -10.38
N ARG A 254 21.65 13.26 -9.30
CA ARG A 254 22.88 14.06 -9.23
C ARG A 254 23.97 13.57 -10.21
N TYR A 255 23.98 12.26 -10.47
CA TYR A 255 24.91 11.72 -11.46
C TYR A 255 24.62 12.26 -12.87
N LEU A 256 23.35 12.26 -13.30
CA LEU A 256 22.94 12.75 -14.62
C LEU A 256 23.08 14.26 -14.77
N GLU A 257 22.99 15.03 -13.67
CA GLU A 257 23.28 16.47 -13.69
C GLU A 257 24.78 16.73 -14.00
N GLN A 258 25.67 15.88 -13.48
CA GLN A 258 27.10 16.00 -13.73
C GLN A 258 27.53 15.34 -15.07
N PHE A 259 26.84 14.28 -15.47
CA PHE A 259 27.09 13.54 -16.71
C PHE A 259 25.83 13.55 -17.59
N PRO A 260 25.49 14.67 -18.26
CA PRO A 260 24.25 14.79 -19.04
C PRO A 260 24.15 13.81 -20.23
N ASN A 261 25.29 13.30 -20.71
CA ASN A 261 25.35 12.26 -21.75
C ASN A 261 25.11 10.85 -21.21
N GLY A 262 24.81 10.71 -19.91
CA GLY A 262 24.56 9.43 -19.25
C GLY A 262 25.80 8.79 -18.62
N GLY A 263 27.00 8.97 -19.15
CA GLY A 263 28.20 8.29 -18.67
C GLY A 263 28.02 6.77 -18.60
N PHE A 264 28.17 6.19 -17.41
CA PHE A 264 27.89 4.77 -17.16
C PHE A 264 26.41 4.43 -16.95
N PHE A 265 25.56 5.44 -16.75
CA PHE A 265 24.11 5.23 -16.66
C PHE A 265 23.50 5.20 -18.06
N LYS A 266 22.82 4.09 -18.39
CA LYS A 266 22.16 3.87 -19.68
C LYS A 266 20.65 3.91 -19.52
N GLY A 267 19.96 4.45 -20.54
CA GLY A 267 18.50 4.58 -20.58
C GLY A 267 17.96 5.76 -19.76
N LYS A 268 16.76 5.58 -19.19
CA LYS A 268 16.01 6.62 -18.47
C LYS A 268 16.00 6.38 -16.95
N ASN A 269 16.17 7.45 -16.18
CA ASN A 269 15.97 7.40 -14.74
C ASN A 269 14.47 7.54 -14.42
N PHE A 270 13.89 6.53 -13.77
CA PHE A 270 12.51 6.59 -13.28
C PHE A 270 12.39 7.59 -12.13
N VAL A 271 11.42 8.51 -12.21
CA VAL A 271 11.12 9.50 -11.17
C VAL A 271 9.68 9.35 -10.67
N PHE A 272 9.44 9.77 -9.42
CA PHE A 272 8.15 9.54 -8.75
C PHE A 272 7.21 10.76 -8.84
N ASP A 273 7.26 11.46 -9.95
CA ASP A 273 6.39 12.60 -10.29
C ASP A 273 5.75 12.43 -11.68
N HIS A 274 5.07 13.46 -12.18
CA HIS A 274 4.34 13.41 -13.46
C HIS A 274 5.22 13.14 -14.68
N ARG A 275 6.52 13.39 -14.61
CA ARG A 275 7.47 13.12 -15.69
C ARG A 275 7.67 11.62 -15.93
N ILE A 276 7.40 10.79 -14.90
CA ILE A 276 7.57 9.33 -14.88
C ILE A 276 9.02 8.90 -15.08
N SER A 277 9.71 9.44 -16.09
CA SER A 277 11.12 9.15 -16.35
C SER A 277 11.84 10.34 -16.99
N VAL A 278 13.15 10.44 -16.74
CA VAL A 278 14.04 11.45 -17.30
C VAL A 278 15.22 10.74 -17.96
N GLY A 279 15.43 10.96 -19.25
CA GLY A 279 16.49 10.31 -20.03
C GLY A 279 17.71 11.20 -20.24
N SER A 280 18.85 10.58 -20.54
CA SER A 280 20.07 11.26 -20.98
C SER A 280 20.14 11.36 -22.50
N SER A 281 19.73 10.33 -23.24
CA SER A 281 19.67 10.33 -24.71
C SER A 281 18.51 9.48 -25.22
N LYS A 282 18.06 9.76 -26.46
CA LYS A 282 16.99 8.98 -27.11
C LYS A 282 17.47 7.64 -27.69
N GLU A 283 18.78 7.40 -27.72
CA GLU A 283 19.37 6.26 -28.44
C GLU A 283 19.50 5.00 -27.57
N ASP A 284 19.54 5.15 -26.22
CA ASP A 284 19.71 4.03 -25.29
C ASP A 284 18.36 3.53 -24.73
N ILE A 285 17.56 2.85 -25.56
CA ILE A 285 16.31 2.24 -25.11
C ILE A 285 16.59 0.83 -24.58
N LEU A 286 16.62 0.67 -23.26
CA LEU A 286 16.87 -0.63 -22.59
C LEU A 286 15.60 -1.46 -22.43
N GLY A 287 14.44 -0.81 -22.32
CA GLY A 287 13.17 -1.47 -22.07
C GLY A 287 12.62 -2.18 -23.30
N CYS A 288 11.77 -3.19 -23.03
CA CYS A 288 11.04 -3.90 -24.06
C CYS A 288 9.57 -4.02 -23.70
N CYS A 289 8.70 -3.98 -24.70
CA CYS A 289 7.28 -4.24 -24.52
C CYS A 289 7.03 -5.65 -23.98
N LEU A 290 6.29 -5.77 -22.90
CA LEU A 290 5.96 -7.04 -22.24
C LEU A 290 5.25 -8.06 -23.16
N LEU A 291 4.59 -7.60 -24.23
CA LEU A 291 3.79 -8.43 -25.12
C LEU A 291 4.50 -8.77 -26.44
N CYS A 292 5.04 -7.77 -27.14
CA CYS A 292 5.66 -7.99 -28.45
C CYS A 292 7.19 -7.98 -28.43
N ASN A 293 7.80 -7.71 -27.26
CA ASN A 293 9.24 -7.64 -27.05
C ASN A 293 10.00 -6.58 -27.91
N ASN A 294 9.28 -5.69 -28.59
CA ASN A 294 9.92 -4.55 -29.27
C ASN A 294 10.48 -3.58 -28.23
N THR A 295 11.58 -2.90 -28.57
CA THR A 295 12.18 -1.85 -27.74
C THR A 295 11.16 -0.78 -27.40
N PHE A 296 11.01 -0.49 -26.10
CA PHE A 296 10.03 0.47 -25.59
C PHE A 296 10.32 0.81 -24.13
N ASP A 297 10.37 2.09 -23.76
CA ASP A 297 10.75 2.54 -22.42
C ASP A 297 9.82 3.61 -21.83
N ASP A 298 8.64 3.85 -22.41
CA ASP A 298 7.67 4.79 -21.89
C ASP A 298 6.58 4.09 -21.09
N TYR A 299 6.49 4.43 -19.80
CA TYR A 299 5.45 3.91 -18.94
C TYR A 299 4.13 4.67 -19.08
N SER A 300 3.03 3.93 -19.19
CA SER A 300 1.69 4.45 -19.01
C SER A 300 1.18 4.09 -17.60
N PRO A 301 0.62 5.03 -16.81
CA PRO A 301 0.00 4.73 -15.51
C PRO A 301 -1.14 3.69 -15.60
N ARG A 302 -1.71 3.49 -16.80
CA ARG A 302 -2.77 2.51 -17.07
C ARG A 302 -2.21 1.09 -17.21
N CYS A 303 -0.97 0.93 -17.68
CA CYS A 303 -0.34 -0.36 -17.93
C CYS A 303 0.23 -0.92 -16.63
N ARG A 304 -0.56 -1.75 -15.92
CA ARG A 304 -0.18 -2.37 -14.66
C ARG A 304 -0.51 -3.85 -14.65
N CYS A 305 0.37 -4.64 -14.07
CA CYS A 305 0.10 -6.05 -13.81
C CYS A 305 -1.23 -6.22 -13.06
N ARG A 306 -2.13 -7.05 -13.59
CA ARG A 306 -3.45 -7.30 -12.98
C ARG A 306 -3.34 -7.99 -11.61
N LEU A 307 -2.26 -8.72 -11.35
CA LEU A 307 -2.04 -9.48 -10.13
C LEU A 307 -1.38 -8.65 -9.03
N CYS A 308 -0.23 -8.03 -9.31
CA CYS A 308 0.55 -7.31 -8.29
C CYS A 308 0.53 -5.78 -8.42
N ARG A 309 -0.10 -5.24 -9.49
CA ARG A 309 -0.22 -3.81 -9.76
C ARG A 309 1.11 -3.09 -10.09
N MET A 310 2.22 -3.81 -10.26
CA MET A 310 3.47 -3.24 -10.75
C MET A 310 3.28 -2.63 -12.13
N LEU A 311 3.92 -1.50 -12.42
CA LEU A 311 3.97 -0.93 -13.77
C LEU A 311 4.64 -1.93 -14.73
N VAL A 312 4.14 -1.99 -15.95
CA VAL A 312 4.70 -2.83 -17.03
C VAL A 312 4.83 -2.01 -18.31
N LEU A 313 5.89 -2.28 -19.06
CA LEU A 313 6.11 -1.66 -20.36
C LEU A 313 5.21 -2.33 -21.39
N VAL A 314 4.32 -1.56 -21.98
CA VAL A 314 3.46 -2.04 -23.09
C VAL A 314 3.39 -0.94 -24.14
N CYS A 315 3.86 -1.23 -25.35
CA CYS A 315 3.88 -0.25 -26.43
C CYS A 315 2.46 0.12 -26.89
N ASN A 316 2.30 1.30 -27.49
CA ASN A 316 0.99 1.84 -27.89
C ASN A 316 0.20 0.88 -28.79
N HIS A 317 0.89 0.16 -29.68
CA HIS A 317 0.25 -0.83 -30.55
C HIS A 317 -0.35 -2.00 -29.74
N CYS A 318 0.36 -2.49 -28.74
CA CYS A 318 -0.12 -3.58 -27.88
C CYS A 318 -1.20 -3.10 -26.90
N GLN A 319 -1.15 -1.86 -26.41
CA GLN A 319 -2.20 -1.27 -25.57
C GLN A 319 -3.55 -1.18 -26.30
N ALA A 320 -3.54 -1.00 -27.63
CA ALA A 320 -4.77 -0.98 -28.42
C ALA A 320 -5.41 -2.37 -28.59
N LYS A 321 -4.65 -3.45 -28.35
CA LYS A 321 -5.12 -4.84 -28.55
C LYS A 321 -5.49 -5.54 -27.25
N GLU A 322 -4.84 -5.20 -26.15
CA GLU A 322 -4.96 -5.90 -24.88
C GLU A 322 -4.94 -4.90 -23.71
N ASP A 323 -5.86 -5.04 -22.77
CA ASP A 323 -6.03 -4.18 -21.60
C ASP A 323 -5.64 -4.84 -20.27
N SER A 324 -5.22 -6.12 -20.32
CA SER A 324 -4.93 -6.93 -19.14
C SER A 324 -3.54 -7.55 -19.20
N TYR A 325 -2.66 -7.17 -18.28
CA TYR A 325 -1.24 -7.55 -18.28
C TYR A 325 -0.83 -8.36 -17.06
N VAL A 326 0.10 -9.29 -17.24
CA VAL A 326 0.77 -10.03 -16.15
C VAL A 326 2.27 -9.81 -16.29
N CYS A 327 2.90 -9.24 -15.23
CA CYS A 327 4.34 -8.96 -15.27
C CYS A 327 5.18 -10.24 -15.19
N GLU A 328 6.44 -10.14 -15.57
CA GLU A 328 7.40 -11.23 -15.57
C GLU A 328 7.59 -11.86 -14.18
N LEU A 329 7.58 -11.09 -13.09
CA LEU A 329 7.68 -11.62 -11.73
C LEU A 329 6.49 -12.52 -11.38
N CYS A 330 5.27 -12.06 -11.71
CA CYS A 330 4.08 -12.87 -11.48
C CYS A 330 4.05 -14.13 -12.35
N ARG A 331 4.60 -14.07 -13.57
CA ARG A 331 4.77 -15.25 -14.45
C ARG A 331 5.80 -16.23 -13.88
N LYS A 332 6.99 -15.75 -13.45
CA LYS A 332 8.04 -16.57 -12.80
C LYS A 332 7.52 -17.29 -11.55
N HIS A 333 6.66 -16.64 -10.77
CA HIS A 333 6.08 -17.24 -9.55
C HIS A 333 4.81 -18.10 -9.81
N GLY A 334 4.53 -18.47 -11.05
CA GLY A 334 3.39 -19.33 -11.41
C GLY A 334 2.01 -18.67 -11.21
N LYS A 335 1.96 -17.36 -10.94
CA LYS A 335 0.71 -16.61 -10.67
C LYS A 335 -0.08 -16.23 -11.94
N GLY A 336 0.29 -16.74 -13.12
CA GLY A 336 -0.37 -16.37 -14.38
C GLY A 336 -0.08 -17.38 -15.48
N LYS A 337 -0.70 -18.54 -15.45
CA LYS A 337 -0.80 -19.38 -16.66
C LYS A 337 -1.79 -18.70 -17.60
N VAL A 338 -1.28 -18.04 -18.65
CA VAL A 338 -2.07 -17.64 -19.81
C VAL A 338 -2.11 -18.85 -20.75
N PRO A 339 -3.27 -19.26 -21.26
CA PRO A 339 -3.32 -20.21 -22.38
C PRO A 339 -2.64 -19.54 -23.57
N LEU A 340 -1.61 -20.17 -24.12
CA LEU A 340 -1.06 -19.83 -25.43
C LEU A 340 -2.12 -20.11 -26.48
N SER A 341 -2.40 -19.16 -27.35
CA SER A 341 -3.25 -19.33 -28.54
C SER A 341 -2.72 -20.44 -29.43
N PRO A 342 -3.61 -21.19 -30.09
CA PRO A 342 -3.24 -22.38 -30.86
C PRO A 342 -2.82 -22.03 -32.29
N ASP A 343 -1.58 -22.36 -32.64
CA ASP A 343 -1.28 -22.74 -34.01
C ASP A 343 -0.12 -23.74 -34.01
N SER A 344 -0.45 -24.92 -34.28
CA SER A 344 0.01 -25.98 -35.14
C SER A 344 -0.05 -27.38 -34.52
N SER A 345 -1.02 -28.14 -35.04
CA SER A 345 -1.09 -29.57 -35.30
C SER A 345 -0.24 -30.55 -34.47
N SER A 346 -0.91 -31.29 -33.56
CA SER A 346 -0.99 -32.76 -33.48
C SER A 346 -1.89 -33.18 -32.31
N GLN A 347 -2.97 -33.92 -32.62
CA GLN A 347 -3.87 -34.59 -31.70
C GLN A 347 -3.30 -35.96 -31.27
N PRO A 348 -3.91 -36.76 -30.37
CA PRO A 348 -4.76 -36.40 -29.22
C PRO A 348 -4.38 -37.14 -27.90
N CYS A 349 -4.83 -36.67 -26.76
CA CYS A 349 -5.46 -37.49 -25.73
C CYS A 349 -6.14 -36.59 -24.67
N GLU A 350 -7.40 -36.85 -24.47
CA GLU A 350 -8.30 -36.18 -23.54
C GLU A 350 -7.92 -36.42 -22.10
N ILE A 351 -7.81 -35.36 -21.28
CA ILE A 351 -8.32 -35.33 -19.91
C ILE A 351 -8.82 -33.91 -19.68
N LYS A 352 -10.12 -33.75 -19.59
CA LYS A 352 -10.81 -32.52 -19.17
C LYS A 352 -10.53 -32.27 -17.69
N GLY A 353 -9.91 -31.13 -17.38
CA GLY A 353 -9.81 -30.56 -16.05
C GLY A 353 -10.05 -29.05 -16.16
N ASP A 354 -11.31 -28.66 -15.94
CA ASP A 354 -11.76 -27.27 -15.82
C ASP A 354 -11.22 -26.70 -14.49
N ASP A 355 -10.11 -25.94 -14.53
CA ASP A 355 -9.53 -25.28 -13.35
C ASP A 355 -9.74 -23.75 -13.44
N THR A 356 -10.99 -23.33 -13.54
CA THR A 356 -11.43 -22.01 -13.12
C THR A 356 -11.57 -22.06 -11.59
N ARG A 357 -10.51 -21.68 -10.83
CA ARG A 357 -10.61 -21.58 -9.37
C ARG A 357 -11.77 -20.67 -9.03
N ARG A 358 -12.85 -21.26 -8.53
CA ARG A 358 -14.06 -20.58 -8.08
C ARG A 358 -13.70 -19.63 -6.93
N LYS A 359 -14.11 -18.35 -7.02
CA LYS A 359 -13.99 -17.43 -5.89
C LYS A 359 -14.82 -17.92 -4.71
N LEU A 360 -14.28 -17.72 -3.50
CA LEU A 360 -15.04 -17.96 -2.28
C LEU A 360 -16.25 -17.03 -2.23
N ARG A 361 -17.42 -17.55 -1.90
CA ARG A 361 -18.60 -16.74 -1.64
C ARG A 361 -18.80 -16.63 -0.14
N ILE A 362 -18.72 -15.41 0.38
CA ILE A 362 -18.74 -15.12 1.81
C ILE A 362 -19.98 -14.30 2.15
N LEU A 363 -20.85 -14.85 3.01
CA LEU A 363 -22.02 -14.16 3.54
C LEU A 363 -21.58 -13.15 4.60
N CYS A 364 -21.97 -11.89 4.46
CA CYS A 364 -21.57 -10.79 5.33
C CYS A 364 -22.70 -10.32 6.22
N LEU A 365 -22.50 -10.43 7.55
CA LEU A 365 -23.44 -10.04 8.60
C LEU A 365 -22.99 -8.73 9.24
N HIS A 366 -23.79 -7.69 9.11
CA HIS A 366 -23.50 -6.34 9.61
C HIS A 366 -23.63 -6.23 11.14
N GLY A 367 -23.10 -5.16 11.74
CA GLY A 367 -23.23 -4.86 13.17
C GLY A 367 -24.60 -4.30 13.55
N PHE A 368 -24.84 -4.16 14.86
CA PHE A 368 -26.05 -3.56 15.42
C PHE A 368 -26.30 -2.16 14.86
N ARG A 369 -27.56 -1.83 14.57
CA ARG A 369 -27.97 -0.55 13.97
C ARG A 369 -27.32 -0.23 12.63
N GLN A 370 -26.96 -1.25 11.89
CA GLN A 370 -26.46 -1.10 10.51
C GLN A 370 -27.48 -1.69 9.52
N ASN A 371 -27.10 -1.71 8.25
CA ASN A 371 -27.79 -2.43 7.18
C ASN A 371 -26.78 -2.92 6.15
N ALA A 372 -27.20 -3.79 5.25
CA ALA A 372 -26.38 -4.38 4.19
C ALA A 372 -25.65 -3.32 3.32
N SER A 373 -26.37 -2.29 2.90
CA SER A 373 -25.83 -1.21 2.06
C SER A 373 -24.74 -0.41 2.78
N GLY A 374 -24.99 -0.01 4.03
CA GLY A 374 -24.01 0.70 4.85
C GLY A 374 -22.79 -0.14 5.17
N PHE A 375 -22.97 -1.44 5.45
CA PHE A 375 -21.86 -2.36 5.71
C PHE A 375 -21.03 -2.61 4.46
N LYS A 376 -21.67 -2.81 3.29
CA LYS A 376 -21.00 -2.89 1.99
C LYS A 376 -20.15 -1.65 1.69
N GLY A 377 -20.67 -0.45 1.99
CA GLY A 377 -19.92 0.80 1.85
C GLY A 377 -18.66 0.85 2.74
N ARG A 378 -18.80 0.50 4.04
CA ARG A 378 -17.68 0.48 5.00
C ARG A 378 -16.62 -0.57 4.66
N THR A 379 -17.01 -1.70 4.10
CA THR A 379 -16.12 -2.79 3.70
C THR A 379 -15.67 -2.71 2.24
N GLY A 380 -15.95 -1.63 1.53
CA GLY A 380 -15.59 -1.43 0.12
C GLY A 380 -14.08 -1.58 -0.15
N SER A 381 -13.22 -1.13 0.77
CA SER A 381 -11.78 -1.34 0.68
C SER A 381 -11.41 -2.82 0.82
N LEU A 382 -12.03 -3.54 1.76
CA LEU A 382 -11.86 -4.98 1.95
C LEU A 382 -12.30 -5.74 0.69
N ALA A 383 -13.52 -5.49 0.21
CA ALA A 383 -14.06 -6.11 -0.99
C ALA A 383 -13.17 -5.89 -2.22
N LYS A 384 -12.63 -4.65 -2.39
CA LYS A 384 -11.69 -4.36 -3.47
C LYS A 384 -10.39 -5.17 -3.35
N LYS A 385 -9.88 -5.39 -2.13
CA LYS A 385 -8.64 -6.12 -1.89
C LYS A 385 -8.81 -7.63 -1.99
N LEU A 386 -10.02 -8.14 -1.70
CA LEU A 386 -10.37 -9.55 -1.79
C LEU A 386 -11.00 -9.95 -3.13
N LYS A 387 -11.21 -9.04 -4.08
CA LYS A 387 -11.98 -9.26 -5.32
C LYS A 387 -11.55 -10.47 -6.17
N ASN A 388 -10.29 -10.90 -6.06
CA ASN A 388 -9.75 -12.05 -6.77
C ASN A 388 -9.85 -13.36 -5.98
N ILE A 389 -10.14 -13.29 -4.67
CA ILE A 389 -10.20 -14.41 -3.74
C ILE A 389 -11.65 -14.70 -3.37
N ALA A 390 -12.45 -13.65 -3.11
CA ALA A 390 -13.79 -13.80 -2.59
C ALA A 390 -14.77 -12.79 -3.18
N GLU A 391 -16.02 -13.21 -3.27
CA GLU A 391 -17.22 -12.40 -3.46
C GLU A 391 -17.90 -12.22 -2.11
N LEU A 392 -18.14 -10.96 -1.70
CA LEU A 392 -18.81 -10.63 -0.46
C LEU A 392 -20.30 -10.37 -0.74
N VAL A 393 -21.16 -11.17 -0.13
CA VAL A 393 -22.63 -11.10 -0.26
C VAL A 393 -23.22 -10.50 1.01
N PHE A 394 -23.91 -9.38 0.90
CA PHE A 394 -24.45 -8.62 2.04
C PHE A 394 -25.95 -8.81 2.16
N ILE A 395 -26.45 -9.03 3.37
CA ILE A 395 -27.88 -9.13 3.68
C ILE A 395 -28.23 -8.27 4.88
N ASP A 396 -29.45 -7.77 4.95
CA ASP A 396 -29.98 -7.10 6.14
C ASP A 396 -30.39 -8.15 7.17
N ALA A 397 -30.29 -7.79 8.46
CA ALA A 397 -30.80 -8.63 9.53
C ALA A 397 -32.35 -8.56 9.61
N PRO A 398 -33.03 -9.54 10.21
CA PRO A 398 -34.50 -9.64 10.16
C PRO A 398 -35.24 -8.77 11.16
N HIS A 399 -34.54 -8.18 12.17
CA HIS A 399 -35.17 -7.29 13.14
C HIS A 399 -34.97 -5.84 12.72
N GLU A 400 -36.02 -5.20 12.20
CA GLU A 400 -36.02 -3.78 11.88
C GLU A 400 -36.15 -2.97 13.18
N LEU A 401 -35.16 -2.11 13.44
CA LEU A 401 -35.11 -1.28 14.65
C LEU A 401 -35.92 -0.01 14.45
N GLN A 402 -36.86 0.23 15.34
CA GLN A 402 -37.56 1.50 15.42
C GLN A 402 -36.66 2.60 15.99
N PHE A 403 -36.83 3.85 15.54
CA PHE A 403 -35.83 4.90 15.68
C PHE A 403 -35.68 5.58 16.96
N ILE A 404 -34.56 6.18 17.21
CA ILE A 404 -33.98 6.35 18.53
C ILE A 404 -33.47 7.76 18.82
N TYR A 405 -33.32 8.62 17.82
CA TYR A 405 -32.84 9.98 18.06
C TYR A 405 -33.67 11.02 17.32
N GLN A 406 -34.25 11.96 18.08
CA GLN A 406 -34.67 13.27 17.58
C GLN A 406 -33.64 14.29 18.00
N THR A 407 -32.84 14.82 17.04
CA THR A 407 -32.13 16.08 17.25
C THR A 407 -32.97 17.19 16.68
N ALA A 408 -32.88 18.41 17.22
CA ALA A 408 -33.62 19.58 16.77
C ALA A 408 -33.40 19.95 15.27
N THR A 409 -32.43 19.27 14.61
CA THR A 409 -32.03 19.43 13.20
C THR A 409 -32.29 18.19 12.37
N SER A 410 -33.10 17.24 12.80
CA SER A 410 -33.34 15.99 12.07
C SER A 410 -34.13 16.21 10.79
N PRO A 411 -33.77 15.56 9.67
CA PRO A 411 -34.58 15.61 8.44
C PRO A 411 -35.95 14.96 8.66
N PRO A 412 -36.98 15.32 7.84
CA PRO A 412 -38.33 14.81 7.99
C PRO A 412 -38.41 13.28 7.87
N PRO A 413 -39.39 12.62 8.51
CA PRO A 413 -39.59 11.19 8.45
C PRO A 413 -39.77 10.72 7.02
N GLY A 414 -38.80 9.92 6.53
CA GLY A 414 -38.73 9.41 5.15
C GLY A 414 -37.32 9.40 4.56
N ALA A 415 -36.37 10.17 5.10
CA ALA A 415 -35.00 10.29 4.59
C ALA A 415 -33.99 9.40 5.36
N CYS A 416 -34.36 8.71 6.43
CA CYS A 416 -33.45 7.86 7.20
C CYS A 416 -33.41 6.42 6.66
N SER A 417 -32.21 5.91 6.38
CA SER A 417 -32.02 4.51 6.02
C SER A 417 -32.44 3.59 7.18
N LYS A 418 -33.24 2.58 6.90
CA LYS A 418 -33.65 1.56 7.86
C LYS A 418 -32.43 0.92 8.54
N LYS A 419 -32.57 0.62 9.84
CA LYS A 419 -31.55 0.00 10.69
C LYS A 419 -32.03 -1.35 11.18
N PHE A 420 -31.12 -2.30 11.30
CA PHE A 420 -31.46 -3.68 11.60
C PHE A 420 -30.56 -4.26 12.69
N ALA A 421 -31.00 -5.39 13.28
CA ALA A 421 -30.26 -6.16 14.26
C ALA A 421 -30.42 -7.68 14.03
N TRP A 422 -29.41 -8.43 14.40
CA TRP A 422 -29.43 -9.90 14.46
C TRP A 422 -29.99 -10.41 15.78
N LEU A 423 -29.65 -9.70 16.86
CA LEU A 423 -30.11 -9.97 18.22
C LEU A 423 -30.71 -8.68 18.79
N VAL A 424 -31.70 -8.81 19.66
CA VAL A 424 -32.43 -7.70 20.26
C VAL A 424 -32.47 -7.84 21.79
N SER A 425 -32.80 -6.76 22.48
CA SER A 425 -33.04 -6.80 23.92
C SER A 425 -34.38 -7.45 24.24
N PRO A 426 -34.59 -7.99 25.47
CA PRO A 426 -35.87 -8.60 25.89
C PRO A 426 -37.07 -7.67 25.83
N ASP A 427 -36.84 -6.35 25.87
CA ASP A 427 -37.92 -5.34 25.80
C ASP A 427 -38.21 -4.82 24.37
N PHE A 428 -37.62 -5.44 23.37
CA PHE A 428 -37.69 -4.98 21.98
C PHE A 428 -39.13 -4.95 21.42
N ASP A 429 -39.94 -5.95 21.75
CA ASP A 429 -41.31 -6.10 21.24
C ASP A 429 -42.37 -5.43 22.13
N LYS A 430 -41.98 -4.78 23.22
CA LYS A 430 -42.93 -4.04 24.05
C LYS A 430 -43.31 -2.72 23.40
N PRO A 431 -44.62 -2.48 23.07
CA PRO A 431 -45.04 -1.24 22.46
C PRO A 431 -44.80 -0.08 23.45
N SER A 432 -43.97 0.90 23.03
CA SER A 432 -43.92 2.17 23.73
C SER A 432 -45.19 2.96 23.37
N GLU A 433 -45.84 3.61 24.36
CA GLU A 433 -47.04 4.43 24.15
C GLU A 433 -46.83 5.56 23.11
N THR A 434 -45.58 5.90 22.79
CA THR A 434 -45.18 6.96 21.87
C THR A 434 -44.66 6.44 20.52
N GLY A 435 -44.52 5.12 20.31
CA GLY A 435 -43.92 4.55 19.10
C GLY A 435 -42.40 4.82 18.94
N TRP A 436 -41.77 5.45 19.94
CA TRP A 436 -40.37 5.83 19.93
C TRP A 436 -39.68 5.40 21.21
N THR A 437 -38.53 4.74 21.10
CA THR A 437 -37.67 4.42 22.24
C THR A 437 -36.50 5.39 22.25
N VAL A 438 -36.42 6.22 23.27
CA VAL A 438 -35.28 7.14 23.47
C VAL A 438 -34.18 6.37 24.19
N ALA A 439 -33.01 6.21 23.55
CA ALA A 439 -31.86 5.67 24.24
C ALA A 439 -31.36 6.66 25.31
N GLN A 440 -31.09 6.17 26.51
CA GLN A 440 -30.59 6.97 27.64
C GLN A 440 -29.21 7.58 27.35
N SER A 441 -28.41 7.00 26.47
CA SER A 441 -27.17 7.58 25.98
C SER A 441 -26.95 7.25 24.50
N GLN A 442 -26.22 8.13 23.80
CA GLN A 442 -25.84 7.91 22.40
C GLN A 442 -24.92 6.68 22.25
N PHE A 443 -24.28 6.26 23.32
CA PHE A 443 -23.26 5.24 23.31
C PHE A 443 -23.20 4.55 24.67
N ASP A 444 -23.58 3.27 24.71
CA ASP A 444 -23.40 2.39 25.86
C ASP A 444 -22.46 1.24 25.45
N PRO A 445 -21.22 1.21 25.96
CA PRO A 445 -20.24 0.17 25.62
C PRO A 445 -20.67 -1.23 26.09
N LEU A 446 -21.64 -1.35 27.00
CA LEU A 446 -22.17 -2.62 27.47
C LEU A 446 -23.51 -3.01 26.84
N GLN A 447 -24.02 -2.23 25.88
CA GLN A 447 -25.30 -2.49 25.23
C GLN A 447 -25.38 -3.88 24.58
N TYR A 448 -24.25 -4.43 24.12
CA TYR A 448 -24.22 -5.77 23.54
C TYR A 448 -24.59 -6.88 24.55
N GLN A 449 -24.40 -6.68 25.83
CA GLN A 449 -24.74 -7.65 26.88
C GLN A 449 -26.26 -7.84 27.02
N ASN A 450 -27.05 -6.84 26.64
CA ASN A 450 -28.51 -6.88 26.69
C ASN A 450 -29.14 -7.46 25.40
N GLN A 451 -28.37 -7.83 24.40
CA GLN A 451 -28.85 -8.35 23.11
C GLN A 451 -28.92 -9.88 23.17
N THR A 452 -29.90 -10.40 23.89
CA THR A 452 -30.01 -11.82 24.23
C THR A 452 -31.13 -12.56 23.48
N GLU A 453 -32.07 -11.82 22.84
CA GLU A 453 -33.27 -12.36 22.21
C GLU A 453 -33.20 -12.27 20.67
N GLY A 454 -34.17 -12.89 19.98
CA GLY A 454 -34.35 -12.79 18.53
C GLY A 454 -33.52 -13.76 17.71
N PHE A 455 -32.75 -14.68 18.36
CA PHE A 455 -31.90 -15.64 17.68
C PHE A 455 -32.66 -16.56 16.71
N ASP A 456 -33.78 -17.13 17.13
CA ASP A 456 -34.53 -18.11 16.32
C ASP A 456 -35.06 -17.50 15.01
N LYS A 457 -35.54 -16.25 15.07
CA LYS A 457 -35.95 -15.51 13.87
C LYS A 457 -34.75 -15.24 12.96
N SER A 458 -33.62 -14.85 13.51
CA SER A 458 -32.38 -14.63 12.76
C SER A 458 -31.83 -15.91 12.16
N LEU A 459 -31.87 -17.02 12.89
CA LEU A 459 -31.46 -18.33 12.40
C LEU A 459 -32.34 -18.80 11.24
N SER A 460 -33.67 -18.70 11.40
CA SER A 460 -34.64 -19.03 10.35
C SER A 460 -34.41 -18.19 9.08
N TYR A 461 -34.10 -16.91 9.26
CA TYR A 461 -33.76 -16.01 8.16
C TYR A 461 -32.43 -16.39 7.48
N LEU A 462 -31.40 -16.79 8.23
CA LEU A 462 -30.15 -17.28 7.67
C LEU A 462 -30.35 -18.58 6.89
N LYS A 463 -31.13 -19.56 7.39
CA LYS A 463 -31.50 -20.77 6.65
C LYS A 463 -32.10 -20.43 5.29
N LYS A 464 -33.04 -19.49 5.26
CA LYS A 464 -33.62 -19.01 4.02
C LYS A 464 -32.58 -18.33 3.10
N ALA A 465 -31.68 -17.51 3.65
CA ALA A 465 -30.63 -16.86 2.88
C ALA A 465 -29.63 -17.87 2.28
N PHE A 466 -29.29 -18.95 3.00
CA PHE A 466 -28.46 -20.05 2.48
C PHE A 466 -29.18 -20.81 1.37
N ALA A 467 -30.45 -21.10 1.52
CA ALA A 467 -31.24 -21.79 0.50
C ALA A 467 -31.42 -20.96 -0.78
N GLU A 468 -31.67 -19.64 -0.68
CA GLU A 468 -31.99 -18.79 -1.81
C GLU A 468 -30.77 -18.19 -2.52
N LYS A 469 -29.71 -17.90 -1.75
CA LYS A 469 -28.53 -17.16 -2.24
C LYS A 469 -27.23 -17.96 -2.17
N GLY A 470 -27.26 -19.14 -1.51
CA GLY A 470 -26.10 -20.03 -1.40
C GLY A 470 -25.71 -20.68 -2.74
N PRO A 471 -24.72 -21.57 -2.75
CA PRO A 471 -23.90 -21.93 -1.59
C PRO A 471 -22.95 -20.81 -1.17
N PHE A 472 -22.59 -20.77 0.13
CA PHE A 472 -21.56 -19.91 0.69
C PHE A 472 -20.41 -20.74 1.22
N ASP A 473 -19.18 -20.29 0.97
CA ASP A 473 -17.97 -20.93 1.48
C ASP A 473 -17.66 -20.54 2.92
N GLY A 474 -18.09 -19.33 3.35
CA GLY A 474 -17.86 -18.84 4.69
C GLY A 474 -18.82 -17.72 5.10
N ILE A 475 -18.73 -17.36 6.39
CA ILE A 475 -19.48 -16.24 6.97
C ILE A 475 -18.50 -15.20 7.50
N LEU A 476 -18.71 -13.92 7.17
CA LEU A 476 -18.01 -12.79 7.77
C LEU A 476 -18.99 -12.01 8.63
N GLY A 477 -18.74 -11.94 9.92
CA GLY A 477 -19.52 -11.15 10.86
C GLY A 477 -18.76 -9.96 11.42
N PHE A 478 -19.44 -8.84 11.60
CA PHE A 478 -18.90 -7.65 12.25
C PHE A 478 -19.71 -7.29 13.47
N SER A 479 -19.07 -7.12 14.64
CA SER A 479 -19.70 -6.76 15.90
C SER A 479 -20.84 -7.75 16.25
N GLN A 480 -22.10 -7.32 16.33
CA GLN A 480 -23.24 -8.22 16.55
C GLN A 480 -23.37 -9.30 15.45
N GLY A 481 -23.02 -8.99 14.19
CA GLY A 481 -22.97 -9.98 13.12
C GLY A 481 -21.92 -11.06 13.38
N ALA A 482 -20.82 -10.76 14.07
CA ALA A 482 -19.81 -11.74 14.50
C ALA A 482 -20.36 -12.62 15.64
N ALA A 483 -21.06 -12.04 16.59
CA ALA A 483 -21.74 -12.81 17.65
C ALA A 483 -22.79 -13.78 17.07
N MET A 484 -23.60 -13.33 16.11
CA MET A 484 -24.55 -14.19 15.40
C MET A 484 -23.85 -15.33 14.63
N ALA A 485 -22.78 -15.02 13.89
CA ALA A 485 -22.00 -16.04 13.18
C ALA A 485 -21.41 -17.07 14.13
N ALA A 486 -20.86 -16.64 15.28
CA ALA A 486 -20.33 -17.53 16.30
C ALA A 486 -21.42 -18.44 16.91
N ALA A 487 -22.63 -17.91 17.15
CA ALA A 487 -23.75 -18.71 17.63
C ALA A 487 -24.18 -19.80 16.61
N VAL A 488 -24.06 -19.51 15.31
CA VAL A 488 -24.27 -20.50 14.23
C VAL A 488 -23.15 -21.53 14.21
N CYS A 489 -21.86 -21.12 14.32
CA CYS A 489 -20.72 -22.05 14.41
C CYS A 489 -20.86 -23.02 15.60
N GLY A 490 -21.30 -22.51 16.76
CA GLY A 490 -21.53 -23.36 17.93
C GLY A 490 -22.63 -24.41 17.79
N ARG A 491 -23.44 -24.33 16.71
CA ARG A 491 -24.52 -25.26 16.36
C ARG A 491 -24.35 -25.93 15.00
N GLN A 492 -23.16 -25.84 14.41
CA GLN A 492 -22.93 -26.28 13.01
C GLN A 492 -23.35 -27.74 12.76
N GLU A 493 -23.10 -28.65 13.71
CA GLU A 493 -23.51 -30.05 13.61
C GLU A 493 -25.03 -30.24 13.52
N GLN A 494 -25.80 -29.35 14.18
CA GLN A 494 -27.27 -29.39 14.20
C GLN A 494 -27.87 -28.71 12.96
N LEU A 495 -27.08 -27.97 12.21
CA LEU A 495 -27.49 -27.16 11.06
C LEU A 495 -26.99 -27.73 9.73
N LEU A 496 -26.36 -28.93 9.76
CA LEU A 496 -25.85 -29.61 8.58
C LEU A 496 -26.97 -29.82 7.53
N GLY A 497 -26.66 -29.41 6.28
CA GLY A 497 -27.61 -29.45 5.16
C GLY A 497 -28.54 -28.25 5.05
N GLU A 498 -28.62 -27.39 6.07
CA GLU A 498 -29.40 -26.14 6.04
C GLU A 498 -28.51 -24.90 6.00
N ILE A 499 -27.40 -24.91 6.76
CA ILE A 499 -26.40 -23.84 6.81
C ILE A 499 -25.02 -24.49 6.75
N ASP A 500 -24.51 -24.69 5.54
CA ASP A 500 -23.22 -25.31 5.31
C ASP A 500 -22.18 -24.26 4.88
N PHE A 501 -21.07 -24.19 5.60
CA PHE A 501 -19.92 -23.34 5.28
C PHE A 501 -18.64 -23.93 5.89
N ARG A 502 -17.50 -23.53 5.35
CA ARG A 502 -16.19 -24.11 5.70
C ARG A 502 -15.40 -23.32 6.72
N PHE A 503 -15.66 -22.02 6.84
CA PHE A 503 -14.94 -21.12 7.75
C PHE A 503 -15.76 -19.89 8.16
N CYS A 504 -15.34 -19.21 9.22
CA CYS A 504 -15.89 -17.92 9.60
C CYS A 504 -14.80 -16.87 9.84
N VAL A 505 -15.14 -15.59 9.62
CA VAL A 505 -14.33 -14.41 9.93
C VAL A 505 -15.11 -13.53 10.90
N LEU A 506 -14.62 -13.38 12.12
CA LEU A 506 -15.31 -12.73 13.23
C LEU A 506 -14.57 -11.45 13.62
N CYS A 507 -15.14 -10.30 13.27
CA CYS A 507 -14.51 -9.00 13.48
C CYS A 507 -15.17 -8.27 14.66
N SER A 508 -14.40 -7.90 15.70
CA SER A 508 -14.85 -7.23 16.95
C SER A 508 -16.11 -7.89 17.51
N GLY A 509 -16.10 -9.23 17.58
CA GLY A 509 -17.23 -10.03 18.09
C GLY A 509 -17.29 -10.07 19.61
N PHE A 510 -18.36 -10.62 20.13
CA PHE A 510 -18.55 -10.91 21.54
C PHE A 510 -19.34 -12.21 21.71
N THR A 511 -19.22 -12.87 22.86
CA THR A 511 -19.97 -14.08 23.17
C THR A 511 -21.45 -13.75 23.37
N PRO A 512 -22.36 -14.25 22.52
CA PRO A 512 -23.80 -14.00 22.67
C PRO A 512 -24.39 -14.86 23.79
N TRP A 513 -24.47 -14.36 24.99
CA TRP A 513 -25.11 -15.01 26.10
C TRP A 513 -26.65 -14.91 25.97
N PRO A 514 -27.44 -15.96 26.31
CA PRO A 514 -27.01 -17.28 26.81
C PRO A 514 -26.72 -18.32 25.71
N LEU A 515 -26.68 -17.94 24.42
CA LEU A 515 -26.63 -18.86 23.27
C LEU A 515 -25.41 -19.80 23.25
N LEU A 516 -24.27 -19.35 23.79
CA LEU A 516 -23.04 -20.12 23.90
C LEU A 516 -22.61 -20.39 25.35
N GLU A 517 -23.49 -20.17 26.33
CA GLU A 517 -23.20 -20.32 27.76
C GLU A 517 -22.65 -21.70 28.15
N LYS A 518 -23.14 -22.76 27.50
CA LYS A 518 -22.75 -24.14 27.78
C LYS A 518 -21.56 -24.63 26.96
N LYS A 519 -20.93 -23.75 26.15
CA LYS A 519 -19.77 -24.12 25.36
C LYS A 519 -18.50 -23.99 26.16
N GLU A 520 -17.72 -25.07 26.22
CA GLU A 520 -16.39 -25.08 26.83
C GLU A 520 -15.37 -24.38 25.93
N GLN A 521 -14.26 -23.94 26.49
CA GLN A 521 -13.15 -23.42 25.72
C GLN A 521 -12.64 -24.45 24.72
N GLY A 522 -12.34 -24.02 23.49
CA GLY A 522 -11.86 -24.89 22.42
C GLY A 522 -12.90 -25.87 21.86
N SER A 523 -14.20 -25.74 22.24
CA SER A 523 -15.22 -26.71 21.81
C SER A 523 -15.78 -26.49 20.40
N ILE A 524 -15.57 -25.29 19.80
CA ILE A 524 -16.06 -24.97 18.45
C ILE A 524 -14.96 -25.26 17.42
N LYS A 525 -15.15 -26.28 16.60
CA LYS A 525 -14.15 -26.77 15.64
C LYS A 525 -14.27 -26.16 14.23
N CYS A 526 -15.00 -25.07 14.06
CA CYS A 526 -15.09 -24.35 12.80
C CYS A 526 -13.81 -23.55 12.54
N PRO A 527 -13.12 -23.72 11.40
CA PRO A 527 -12.00 -22.86 11.03
C PRO A 527 -12.39 -21.38 11.10
N SER A 528 -11.63 -20.61 11.88
CA SER A 528 -12.05 -19.24 12.22
C SER A 528 -10.91 -18.26 12.19
N LEU A 529 -11.22 -17.01 11.81
CA LEU A 529 -10.34 -15.87 11.88
C LEU A 529 -10.98 -14.80 12.76
N HIS A 530 -10.37 -14.51 13.89
CA HIS A 530 -10.81 -13.49 14.83
C HIS A 530 -10.00 -12.22 14.65
N ILE A 531 -10.65 -11.06 14.48
CA ILE A 531 -10.00 -9.77 14.21
C ILE A 531 -10.54 -8.74 15.19
N PHE A 532 -9.72 -8.20 16.09
CA PHE A 532 -10.17 -7.21 17.09
C PHE A 532 -9.03 -6.31 17.57
N GLY A 533 -9.39 -5.20 18.22
CA GLY A 533 -8.43 -4.23 18.74
C GLY A 533 -7.71 -4.74 19.98
N SER A 534 -6.36 -4.64 20.01
CA SER A 534 -5.50 -5.09 21.12
C SER A 534 -5.48 -4.11 22.29
N GLN A 535 -5.72 -2.81 22.05
CA GLN A 535 -5.57 -1.78 23.08
C GLN A 535 -6.90 -1.51 23.82
N PRO A 536 -6.93 -1.69 25.17
CA PRO A 536 -8.10 -1.34 25.95
C PRO A 536 -8.55 0.10 25.72
N GLY A 537 -9.85 0.30 25.48
CA GLY A 537 -10.46 1.61 25.30
C GLY A 537 -10.37 2.22 23.91
N LYS A 538 -9.62 1.67 22.95
CA LYS A 538 -9.67 2.11 21.55
C LYS A 538 -10.93 1.62 20.85
N ASP A 539 -11.31 0.35 21.02
CA ASP A 539 -12.65 -0.10 20.66
C ASP A 539 -13.62 0.30 21.78
N ARG A 540 -14.42 1.33 21.49
CA ARG A 540 -15.40 1.87 22.46
C ARG A 540 -16.74 1.13 22.44
N GLN A 541 -16.93 0.15 21.55
CA GLN A 541 -18.18 -0.57 21.40
C GLN A 541 -18.10 -1.98 21.96
N ILE A 542 -17.01 -2.67 21.70
CA ILE A 542 -16.76 -4.02 22.21
C ILE A 542 -15.40 -4.00 22.92
N VAL A 543 -15.39 -4.36 24.19
CA VAL A 543 -14.13 -4.43 24.94
C VAL A 543 -13.26 -5.58 24.40
N THR A 544 -11.96 -5.39 24.37
CA THR A 544 -10.98 -6.37 23.86
C THR A 544 -11.19 -7.75 24.49
N GLN A 545 -11.42 -7.80 25.81
CA GLN A 545 -11.65 -9.04 26.55
C GLN A 545 -12.85 -9.84 26.00
N ALA A 546 -13.95 -9.17 25.64
CA ALA A 546 -15.13 -9.87 25.11
C ALA A 546 -14.85 -10.55 23.76
N SER A 547 -13.99 -9.94 22.93
CA SER A 547 -13.57 -10.55 21.65
C SER A 547 -12.55 -11.68 21.88
N SER A 548 -11.68 -11.54 22.85
CA SER A 548 -10.73 -12.59 23.27
C SER A 548 -11.46 -13.79 23.86
N ASP A 549 -12.45 -13.57 24.74
CA ASP A 549 -13.29 -14.63 25.32
C ASP A 549 -14.06 -15.39 24.23
N LEU A 550 -14.57 -14.67 23.22
CA LEU A 550 -15.21 -15.32 22.07
C LEU A 550 -14.20 -16.19 21.28
N ALA A 551 -12.99 -15.71 21.03
CA ALA A 551 -11.96 -16.46 20.34
C ALA A 551 -11.58 -17.74 21.12
N GLY A 552 -11.52 -17.67 22.44
CA GLY A 552 -11.22 -18.80 23.31
C GLY A 552 -12.25 -19.95 23.28
N LEU A 553 -13.46 -19.72 22.73
CA LEU A 553 -14.44 -20.80 22.52
C LEU A 553 -14.12 -21.68 21.31
N PHE A 554 -13.27 -21.21 20.40
CA PHE A 554 -12.86 -21.94 19.20
C PHE A 554 -11.58 -22.75 19.46
N ASP A 555 -11.47 -23.90 18.79
CA ASP A 555 -10.32 -24.78 18.88
C ASP A 555 -9.05 -24.08 18.34
N GLU A 556 -7.99 -24.01 19.15
CA GLU A 556 -6.71 -23.36 18.81
C GLU A 556 -6.08 -23.98 17.55
N GLY A 557 -6.33 -25.26 17.27
CA GLY A 557 -5.81 -25.95 16.08
C GLY A 557 -6.43 -25.49 14.77
N CYS A 558 -7.57 -24.79 14.81
CA CYS A 558 -8.26 -24.30 13.61
C CYS A 558 -8.64 -22.79 13.69
N SER A 559 -8.24 -22.09 14.74
CA SER A 559 -8.49 -20.65 14.88
C SER A 559 -7.23 -19.82 14.68
N THR A 560 -7.40 -18.63 14.12
CA THR A 560 -6.36 -17.63 13.92
C THR A 560 -6.83 -16.30 14.53
N VAL A 561 -5.97 -15.61 15.26
CA VAL A 561 -6.27 -14.31 15.85
C VAL A 561 -5.40 -13.23 15.22
N ILE A 562 -6.02 -12.13 14.82
CA ILE A 562 -5.37 -10.89 14.36
C ILE A 562 -5.75 -9.77 15.31
N GLU A 563 -4.78 -9.29 16.06
CA GLU A 563 -4.93 -8.11 16.89
C GLU A 563 -4.44 -6.86 16.16
N HIS A 564 -5.12 -5.72 16.36
CA HIS A 564 -4.76 -4.47 15.70
C HIS A 564 -4.90 -3.25 16.62
N ASP A 565 -4.20 -2.16 16.28
CA ASP A 565 -4.17 -0.92 17.08
C ASP A 565 -5.33 0.05 16.81
N PHE A 566 -6.30 -0.34 16.01
CA PHE A 566 -7.42 0.53 15.65
C PHE A 566 -8.61 0.33 16.60
N GLY A 567 -9.62 1.21 16.48
CA GLY A 567 -10.89 1.04 17.19
C GLY A 567 -11.81 0.02 16.50
N HIS A 568 -13.13 0.24 16.57
CA HIS A 568 -14.17 -0.68 16.07
C HIS A 568 -14.25 -0.73 14.53
N ILE A 569 -13.26 -1.36 13.88
CA ILE A 569 -13.15 -1.44 12.41
C ILE A 569 -12.58 -2.80 11.97
N ILE A 570 -12.76 -3.13 10.68
CA ILE A 570 -12.03 -4.21 10.01
C ILE A 570 -10.79 -3.60 9.35
N PRO A 571 -9.56 -3.95 9.77
CA PRO A 571 -8.35 -3.37 9.21
C PRO A 571 -8.13 -3.87 7.78
N THR A 572 -7.76 -2.95 6.88
CA THR A 572 -7.55 -3.27 5.47
C THR A 572 -6.15 -2.89 4.97
N LYS A 573 -5.26 -2.43 5.87
CA LYS A 573 -3.86 -2.17 5.55
C LYS A 573 -3.01 -3.42 5.81
N SER A 574 -1.85 -3.50 5.20
CA SER A 574 -0.79 -4.46 5.58
C SER A 574 -0.33 -4.15 7.02
N PRO A 575 -0.01 -5.15 7.87
CA PRO A 575 0.02 -6.58 7.55
C PRO A 575 -1.36 -7.26 7.57
N TYR A 576 -2.36 -6.70 8.26
CA TYR A 576 -3.65 -7.34 8.57
C TYR A 576 -4.39 -7.88 7.33
N ILE A 577 -4.41 -7.13 6.23
CA ILE A 577 -5.05 -7.59 4.99
C ILE A 577 -4.35 -8.80 4.37
N ASP A 578 -3.04 -8.91 4.59
CA ASP A 578 -2.26 -10.02 4.04
C ASP A 578 -2.49 -11.29 4.87
N GLU A 579 -2.65 -11.16 6.18
CA GLU A 579 -3.06 -12.24 7.08
C GLU A 579 -4.49 -12.71 6.79
N ILE A 580 -5.45 -11.77 6.58
CA ILE A 580 -6.82 -12.10 6.14
C ILE A 580 -6.78 -12.89 4.83
N LYS A 581 -5.96 -12.50 3.87
CA LYS A 581 -5.81 -13.22 2.61
C LYS A 581 -5.14 -14.58 2.81
N ALA A 582 -4.13 -14.67 3.67
CA ALA A 582 -3.45 -15.92 3.98
C ALA A 582 -4.45 -16.95 4.55
N PHE A 583 -5.31 -16.52 5.48
CA PHE A 583 -6.38 -17.37 5.99
C PHE A 583 -7.36 -17.80 4.89
N LEU A 584 -7.89 -16.87 4.10
CA LEU A 584 -8.86 -17.18 3.05
C LEU A 584 -8.29 -18.06 1.94
N ASN A 585 -7.00 -17.93 1.62
CA ASN A 585 -6.35 -18.74 0.59
C ASN A 585 -6.25 -20.23 0.94
N GLN A 586 -6.45 -20.61 2.20
CA GLN A 586 -6.51 -22.02 2.61
C GLN A 586 -7.79 -22.72 2.09
N PHE A 587 -8.80 -21.94 1.67
CA PHE A 587 -10.10 -22.41 1.25
C PHE A 587 -10.40 -22.19 -0.25
N VAL A 588 -9.46 -21.57 -1.00
CA VAL A 588 -9.61 -21.30 -2.46
C VAL A 588 -9.37 -22.55 -3.30
#